data_86f21033c221c5438c7a5bffde2db11f
#
_entry.id   86f21033c221c5438c7a5bffde2db11f
#
_cell.length_a   1.000
_cell.length_b   1.000
_cell.length_c   1.000
_cell.angle_alpha   90.00
_cell.angle_beta   90.00
_cell.angle_gamma   90.00
#
_symmetry.space_group_name_H-M   'P 1'
#
loop_
_entity.id
_entity.type
_entity.pdbx_description
1 polymer ?
#
loop_
_entity_poly.entity_id
_entity_poly.type
_entity_poly.pdbx_seq_one_letter_code
_entity_poly.pdbx_strand_id
1 'polypeptide(L)'
;MPETKRDVVLEINKVYKSFDDLEVLKGIAMEVKRGEVVAVIGPSGGGKSTLLRCATTLEKVDAGKIVIGGDVLCEDGVYCDKKLEKQIRSKFGLVFQNFNLFPHFSVRRNITEALIHVHKKSKEEAEIICSQLLAKMDLTEKADAYPCNLSGGQQQRVSIARALATNPEIIFFDEPTSALDPELTKGVLNVIKELAKEKMTMVIVTHEMSFARDVADRIIFMDGGVIVEEGPAYELVTNPKQERTKAFLAGY
;
A
#
# COMPACT_ATOMS: atom_id res chain seq x y z
N MET A 1 10.59 1.65 28.11
CA MET A 1 9.13 1.75 28.36
C MET A 1 8.49 0.64 27.58
N PRO A 2 7.50 -0.11 28.08
CA PRO A 2 6.85 -1.14 27.28
C PRO A 2 6.15 -0.45 26.09
N GLU A 3 6.45 -0.92 24.88
CA GLU A 3 5.79 -0.48 23.64
C GLU A 3 4.28 -0.70 23.82
N THR A 4 3.52 0.38 23.80
CA THR A 4 2.08 0.30 23.98
C THR A 4 1.45 -0.18 22.67
N LYS A 5 0.50 -1.12 22.74
CA LYS A 5 -0.34 -1.59 21.60
C LYS A 5 -0.97 -0.47 20.77
N ARG A 6 -0.87 0.80 21.22
CA ARG A 6 -1.40 2.00 20.52
C ARG A 6 -0.58 2.43 19.29
N ASP A 7 0.63 1.89 19.11
CA ASP A 7 1.49 2.26 17.99
C ASP A 7 1.33 1.36 16.76
N VAL A 8 0.62 0.22 16.88
CA VAL A 8 0.37 -0.69 15.76
C VAL A 8 -0.83 -0.20 14.96
N VAL A 9 -0.60 0.08 13.67
CA VAL A 9 -1.64 0.54 12.71
C VAL A 9 -2.24 -0.62 11.94
N LEU A 10 -1.46 -1.64 11.62
CA LEU A 10 -1.91 -2.87 10.97
C LEU A 10 -1.44 -4.08 11.77
N GLU A 11 -2.36 -4.97 12.13
CA GLU A 11 -2.07 -6.29 12.68
C GLU A 11 -2.73 -7.35 11.79
N ILE A 12 -1.93 -8.30 11.31
CA ILE A 12 -2.35 -9.49 10.58
C ILE A 12 -1.90 -10.69 11.40
N ASN A 13 -2.82 -11.56 11.77
CA ASN A 13 -2.51 -12.70 12.64
C ASN A 13 -3.11 -13.99 12.09
N LYS A 14 -2.21 -14.91 11.70
CA LYS A 14 -2.53 -16.24 11.17
C LYS A 14 -3.56 -16.20 10.04
N VAL A 15 -3.37 -15.30 9.07
CA VAL A 15 -4.28 -15.15 7.93
C VAL A 15 -4.05 -16.26 6.93
N TYR A 16 -5.13 -16.90 6.53
CA TYR A 16 -5.21 -17.93 5.50
C TYR A 16 -6.10 -17.47 4.35
N LYS A 17 -5.71 -17.82 3.12
CA LYS A 17 -6.51 -17.57 1.92
C LYS A 17 -6.26 -18.64 0.87
N SER A 18 -7.35 -19.23 0.38
CA SER A 18 -7.36 -20.16 -0.76
C SER A 18 -8.24 -19.62 -1.88
N PHE A 19 -7.91 -19.99 -3.10
CA PHE A 19 -8.75 -19.85 -4.26
C PHE A 19 -8.95 -21.25 -4.84
N ASP A 20 -10.16 -21.74 -4.80
CA ASP A 20 -10.49 -23.15 -5.06
C ASP A 20 -9.58 -24.07 -4.23
N ASP A 21 -8.83 -24.96 -4.88
CA ASP A 21 -7.91 -25.90 -4.21
C ASP A 21 -6.49 -25.32 -3.97
N LEU A 22 -6.23 -24.08 -4.38
CA LEU A 22 -4.92 -23.46 -4.25
C LEU A 22 -4.83 -22.59 -2.98
N GLU A 23 -4.08 -23.07 -1.99
CA GLU A 23 -3.77 -22.29 -0.78
C GLU A 23 -2.68 -21.26 -1.08
N VAL A 24 -3.06 -19.94 -1.06
CA VAL A 24 -2.20 -18.82 -1.44
C VAL A 24 -1.58 -18.11 -0.24
N LEU A 25 -2.31 -18.00 0.89
CA LEU A 25 -1.77 -17.51 2.15
C LEU A 25 -1.91 -18.61 3.20
N LYS A 26 -0.80 -18.89 3.89
CA LYS A 26 -0.64 -20.05 4.78
C LYS A 26 -0.26 -19.61 6.20
N GLY A 27 -1.16 -18.90 6.87
CA GLY A 27 -0.94 -18.47 8.25
C GLY A 27 -0.03 -17.26 8.40
N ILE A 28 -0.18 -16.27 7.51
CA ILE A 28 0.60 -15.03 7.55
C ILE A 28 0.35 -14.26 8.85
N ALA A 29 1.43 -13.83 9.50
CA ALA A 29 1.40 -12.96 10.67
C ALA A 29 2.40 -11.82 10.51
N MET A 30 1.95 -10.57 10.63
CA MET A 30 2.79 -9.37 10.60
C MET A 30 2.09 -8.20 11.31
N GLU A 31 2.89 -7.25 11.76
CA GLU A 31 2.42 -5.98 12.32
C GLU A 31 3.11 -4.82 11.59
N VAL A 32 2.45 -3.66 11.53
CA VAL A 32 3.05 -2.42 11.04
C VAL A 32 2.79 -1.32 12.05
N LYS A 33 3.88 -0.67 12.49
CA LYS A 33 3.83 0.42 13.47
C LYS A 33 3.58 1.75 12.78
N ARG A 34 3.05 2.72 13.50
CA ARG A 34 2.83 4.08 13.00
C ARG A 34 4.16 4.71 12.55
N GLY A 35 4.17 5.26 11.33
CA GLY A 35 5.34 5.86 10.71
C GLY A 35 6.37 4.85 10.20
N GLU A 36 6.08 3.54 10.27
CA GLU A 36 6.94 2.49 9.72
C GLU A 36 6.66 2.27 8.23
N VAL A 37 7.72 2.06 7.47
CA VAL A 37 7.66 1.64 6.07
C VAL A 37 8.08 0.18 5.98
N VAL A 38 7.15 -0.68 5.60
CA VAL A 38 7.40 -2.12 5.40
C VAL A 38 7.36 -2.44 3.92
N ALA A 39 8.45 -2.96 3.36
CA ALA A 39 8.46 -3.50 2.00
C ALA A 39 8.20 -5.02 2.03
N VAL A 40 7.33 -5.48 1.14
CA VAL A 40 7.05 -6.91 0.93
C VAL A 40 7.63 -7.31 -0.42
N ILE A 41 8.63 -8.20 -0.39
CA ILE A 41 9.33 -8.69 -1.58
C ILE A 41 9.17 -10.20 -1.75
N GLY A 42 9.51 -10.73 -2.92
CA GLY A 42 9.47 -12.17 -3.20
C GLY A 42 9.06 -12.47 -4.63
N PRO A 43 9.10 -13.74 -5.05
CA PRO A 43 8.77 -14.14 -6.42
C PRO A 43 7.30 -13.86 -6.77
N SER A 44 7.01 -13.81 -8.08
CA SER A 44 5.63 -13.76 -8.57
C SER A 44 4.88 -15.02 -8.12
N GLY A 45 3.62 -14.86 -7.75
CA GLY A 45 2.82 -15.96 -7.18
C GLY A 45 3.10 -16.26 -5.70
N GLY A 46 4.02 -15.53 -5.03
CA GLY A 46 4.34 -15.72 -3.60
C GLY A 46 3.25 -15.28 -2.60
N GLY A 47 2.11 -14.74 -3.06
CA GLY A 47 0.99 -14.33 -2.21
C GLY A 47 1.00 -12.84 -1.81
N LYS A 48 2.00 -12.04 -2.22
CA LYS A 48 2.17 -10.64 -1.81
C LYS A 48 0.95 -9.74 -2.10
N SER A 49 0.51 -9.69 -3.37
CA SER A 49 -0.67 -8.89 -3.75
C SER A 49 -1.96 -9.44 -3.14
N THR A 50 -2.06 -10.75 -2.93
CA THR A 50 -3.20 -11.36 -2.24
C THR A 50 -3.26 -10.93 -0.79
N LEU A 51 -2.12 -10.90 -0.08
CA LEU A 51 -2.03 -10.39 1.29
C LEU A 51 -2.50 -8.92 1.36
N LEU A 52 -2.01 -8.08 0.45
CA LEU A 52 -2.39 -6.68 0.38
C LEU A 52 -3.88 -6.51 0.05
N ARG A 53 -4.43 -7.31 -0.88
CA ARG A 53 -5.87 -7.30 -1.21
C ARG A 53 -6.73 -7.74 -0.02
N CYS A 54 -6.29 -8.71 0.76
CA CYS A 54 -6.98 -9.12 1.99
C CYS A 54 -6.96 -7.98 3.04
N ALA A 55 -5.82 -7.33 3.24
CA ALA A 55 -5.71 -6.19 4.16
C ALA A 55 -6.57 -4.99 3.74
N THR A 56 -6.81 -4.82 2.44
CA THR A 56 -7.58 -3.69 1.88
C THR A 56 -9.03 -4.02 1.52
N THR A 57 -9.55 -5.15 2.01
CA THR A 57 -10.94 -5.60 1.78
C THR A 57 -11.32 -5.88 0.32
N LEU A 58 -10.34 -5.99 -0.58
CA LEU A 58 -10.57 -6.39 -1.97
C LEU A 58 -10.77 -7.89 -2.11
N GLU A 59 -10.17 -8.67 -1.18
CA GLU A 59 -10.36 -10.11 -1.03
C GLU A 59 -10.72 -10.44 0.41
N LYS A 60 -11.50 -11.49 0.61
CA LYS A 60 -11.83 -11.98 1.94
C LYS A 60 -10.86 -13.08 2.36
N VAL A 61 -10.43 -13.04 3.61
CA VAL A 61 -9.65 -14.12 4.21
C VAL A 61 -10.57 -15.28 4.61
N ASP A 62 -10.00 -16.48 4.63
CA ASP A 62 -10.75 -17.68 5.03
C ASP A 62 -10.65 -17.93 6.55
N ALA A 63 -9.51 -17.56 7.16
CA ALA A 63 -9.29 -17.62 8.61
C ALA A 63 -8.25 -16.60 9.06
N GLY A 64 -8.13 -16.43 10.37
CA GLY A 64 -7.20 -15.48 11.00
C GLY A 64 -7.84 -14.13 11.27
N LYS A 65 -7.01 -13.17 11.69
CA LYS A 65 -7.46 -11.87 12.16
C LYS A 65 -6.73 -10.73 11.45
N ILE A 66 -7.47 -9.68 11.11
CA ILE A 66 -6.94 -8.41 10.59
C ILE A 66 -7.49 -7.26 11.42
N VAL A 67 -6.59 -6.38 11.91
CA VAL A 67 -6.92 -5.16 12.64
C VAL A 67 -6.27 -3.97 11.95
N ILE A 68 -7.02 -2.89 11.74
CA ILE A 68 -6.51 -1.65 11.12
C ILE A 68 -6.90 -0.46 11.99
N GLY A 69 -5.90 0.32 12.42
CA GLY A 69 -6.13 1.48 13.27
C GLY A 69 -6.88 1.14 14.57
N GLY A 70 -6.60 -0.05 15.14
CA GLY A 70 -7.24 -0.54 16.35
C GLY A 70 -8.62 -1.18 16.18
N ASP A 71 -9.22 -1.12 14.99
CA ASP A 71 -10.52 -1.74 14.70
C ASP A 71 -10.34 -3.12 14.06
N VAL A 72 -11.07 -4.13 14.54
CA VAL A 72 -11.07 -5.49 13.99
C VAL A 72 -11.88 -5.50 12.69
N LEU A 73 -11.19 -5.73 11.57
CA LEU A 73 -11.81 -5.89 10.27
C LEU A 73 -12.47 -7.26 10.12
N CYS A 74 -11.72 -8.30 10.48
CA CYS A 74 -12.21 -9.69 10.48
C CYS A 74 -11.49 -10.53 11.54
N GLU A 75 -12.16 -11.58 11.99
CA GLU A 75 -11.63 -12.61 12.88
C GLU A 75 -12.24 -13.95 12.48
N ASP A 76 -11.39 -14.94 12.16
CA ASP A 76 -11.75 -16.30 11.71
C ASP A 76 -12.81 -16.33 10.59
N GLY A 77 -12.58 -15.52 9.53
CA GLY A 77 -13.47 -15.43 8.37
C GLY A 77 -14.74 -14.60 8.60
N VAL A 78 -15.00 -14.15 9.84
CA VAL A 78 -16.15 -13.30 10.18
C VAL A 78 -15.74 -11.84 10.08
N TYR A 79 -16.36 -11.12 9.16
CA TYR A 79 -16.12 -9.68 8.94
C TYR A 79 -17.01 -8.82 9.82
N CYS A 80 -16.51 -7.66 10.21
CA CYS A 80 -17.27 -6.65 10.94
C CYS A 80 -18.49 -6.19 10.13
N ASP A 81 -19.40 -5.47 10.78
CA ASP A 81 -20.57 -4.91 10.11
C ASP A 81 -20.18 -3.84 9.05
N LYS A 82 -21.08 -3.56 8.11
CA LYS A 82 -20.85 -2.61 7.00
C LYS A 82 -20.51 -1.19 7.46
N LYS A 83 -20.98 -0.78 8.64
CA LYS A 83 -20.72 0.56 9.18
C LYS A 83 -19.27 0.67 9.66
N LEU A 84 -18.82 -0.31 10.43
CA LEU A 84 -17.44 -0.39 10.90
C LEU A 84 -16.47 -0.63 9.73
N GLU A 85 -16.83 -1.50 8.76
CA GLU A 85 -16.03 -1.71 7.55
C GLU A 85 -15.81 -0.39 6.80
N LYS A 86 -16.86 0.43 6.64
CA LYS A 86 -16.73 1.76 6.00
C LYS A 86 -15.78 2.69 6.78
N GLN A 87 -15.83 2.65 8.11
CA GLN A 87 -14.89 3.42 8.96
C GLN A 87 -13.44 2.92 8.78
N ILE A 88 -13.23 1.61 8.79
CA ILE A 88 -11.91 1.01 8.57
C ILE A 88 -11.38 1.38 7.18
N ARG A 89 -12.20 1.32 6.14
CA ARG A 89 -11.81 1.71 4.77
C ARG A 89 -11.37 3.18 4.65
N SER A 90 -11.83 4.07 5.53
CA SER A 90 -11.36 5.45 5.54
C SER A 90 -10.00 5.64 6.20
N LYS A 91 -9.49 4.63 6.93
CA LYS A 91 -8.20 4.66 7.61
C LYS A 91 -7.03 4.29 6.69
N PHE A 92 -7.28 3.72 5.54
CA PHE A 92 -6.21 3.33 4.62
C PHE A 92 -6.41 3.89 3.21
N GLY A 93 -5.30 4.12 2.52
CA GLY A 93 -5.23 4.37 1.09
C GLY A 93 -4.67 3.16 0.35
N LEU A 94 -5.06 2.98 -0.92
CA LEU A 94 -4.54 1.93 -1.80
C LEU A 94 -4.13 2.52 -3.14
N VAL A 95 -2.89 2.22 -3.53
CA VAL A 95 -2.30 2.58 -4.81
C VAL A 95 -2.08 1.30 -5.60
N PHE A 96 -2.72 1.18 -6.74
CA PHE A 96 -2.68 0.00 -7.60
C PHE A 96 -1.54 0.05 -8.61
N GLN A 97 -1.15 -1.10 -9.11
CA GLN A 97 -0.21 -1.27 -10.21
C GLN A 97 -0.66 -0.53 -11.49
N ASN A 98 -1.93 -0.62 -11.86
CA ASN A 98 -2.51 -0.09 -13.09
C ASN A 98 -3.21 1.27 -12.90
N PHE A 99 -2.73 2.12 -11.97
CA PHE A 99 -3.24 3.46 -11.66
C PHE A 99 -4.71 3.52 -11.26
N ASN A 100 -5.59 2.81 -11.92
CA ASN A 100 -7.05 2.71 -11.70
C ASN A 100 -7.74 4.08 -11.56
N LEU A 101 -7.34 5.04 -12.39
CA LEU A 101 -8.00 6.34 -12.47
C LEU A 101 -9.35 6.20 -13.19
N PHE A 102 -10.31 7.02 -12.80
CA PHE A 102 -11.56 7.15 -13.52
C PHE A 102 -11.31 7.90 -14.85
N PRO A 103 -11.40 7.24 -16.02
CA PRO A 103 -10.94 7.82 -17.29
C PRO A 103 -11.78 9.01 -17.74
N HIS A 104 -13.04 9.09 -17.30
CA HIS A 104 -13.98 10.16 -17.60
C HIS A 104 -13.98 11.31 -16.59
N PHE A 105 -13.11 11.24 -15.57
CA PHE A 105 -12.89 12.32 -14.61
C PHE A 105 -11.56 13.02 -14.90
N SER A 106 -11.54 14.35 -14.73
CA SER A 106 -10.29 15.09 -14.71
C SER A 106 -9.43 14.65 -13.51
N VAL A 107 -8.15 15.04 -13.51
CA VAL A 107 -7.23 14.83 -12.37
C VAL A 107 -7.84 15.36 -11.08
N ARG A 108 -8.29 16.61 -11.09
CA ARG A 108 -9.00 17.27 -9.98
C ARG A 108 -10.14 16.39 -9.45
N ARG A 109 -11.02 15.95 -10.33
CA ARG A 109 -12.19 15.17 -9.96
C ARG A 109 -11.81 13.76 -9.47
N ASN A 110 -10.75 13.13 -10.00
CA ASN A 110 -10.23 11.87 -9.47
C ASN A 110 -9.80 11.98 -8.00
N ILE A 111 -9.30 13.15 -7.57
CA ILE A 111 -8.87 13.41 -6.21
C ILE A 111 -10.06 13.83 -5.32
N THR A 112 -10.94 14.70 -5.82
CA THR A 112 -11.98 15.34 -4.98
C THR A 112 -13.26 14.52 -4.84
N GLU A 113 -13.57 13.59 -5.75
CA GLU A 113 -14.84 12.86 -5.78
C GLU A 113 -15.14 12.14 -4.47
N ALA A 114 -14.16 11.39 -3.93
CA ALA A 114 -14.34 10.68 -2.66
C ALA A 114 -14.47 11.63 -1.47
N LEU A 115 -13.74 12.76 -1.47
CA LEU A 115 -13.82 13.76 -0.41
C LEU A 115 -15.23 14.32 -0.28
N ILE A 116 -15.85 14.66 -1.42
CA ILE A 116 -17.19 15.28 -1.46
C ILE A 116 -18.27 14.23 -1.19
N HIS A 117 -18.26 13.12 -1.91
CA HIS A 117 -19.40 12.18 -1.90
C HIS A 117 -19.32 11.14 -0.78
N VAL A 118 -18.13 10.72 -0.36
CA VAL A 118 -17.94 9.72 0.70
C VAL A 118 -17.66 10.39 2.04
N HIS A 119 -16.69 11.34 2.07
CA HIS A 119 -16.28 11.99 3.31
C HIS A 119 -17.09 13.26 3.64
N LYS A 120 -18.04 13.65 2.77
CA LYS A 120 -18.96 14.77 2.98
C LYS A 120 -18.29 16.13 3.22
N LYS A 121 -17.07 16.30 2.70
CA LYS A 121 -16.39 17.60 2.72
C LYS A 121 -17.09 18.60 1.78
N SER A 122 -16.97 19.88 2.07
CA SER A 122 -17.42 20.92 1.15
C SER A 122 -16.57 20.90 -0.14
N LYS A 123 -17.08 21.50 -1.20
CA LYS A 123 -16.31 21.63 -2.46
C LYS A 123 -15.06 22.46 -2.25
N GLU A 124 -15.14 23.50 -1.44
CA GLU A 124 -14.04 24.40 -1.11
C GLU A 124 -12.94 23.66 -0.33
N GLU A 125 -13.30 22.86 0.67
CA GLU A 125 -12.34 22.04 1.43
C GLU A 125 -11.68 20.99 0.53
N ALA A 126 -12.44 20.32 -0.34
CA ALA A 126 -11.91 19.32 -1.26
C ALA A 126 -10.95 19.96 -2.28
N GLU A 127 -11.24 21.18 -2.74
CA GLU A 127 -10.38 21.92 -3.67
C GLU A 127 -9.06 22.36 -3.04
N ILE A 128 -9.07 22.79 -1.77
CA ILE A 128 -7.86 23.13 -1.03
C ILE A 128 -6.96 21.90 -0.91
N ILE A 129 -7.53 20.74 -0.49
CA ILE A 129 -6.80 19.49 -0.37
C ILE A 129 -6.23 19.07 -1.74
N CYS A 130 -7.04 19.14 -2.79
CA CYS A 130 -6.63 18.80 -4.15
C CYS A 130 -5.43 19.66 -4.60
N SER A 131 -5.52 20.98 -4.43
CA SER A 131 -4.47 21.91 -4.84
C SER A 131 -3.14 21.65 -4.10
N GLN A 132 -3.21 21.36 -2.80
CA GLN A 132 -2.03 21.00 -2.00
C GLN A 132 -1.38 19.69 -2.49
N LEU A 133 -2.21 18.68 -2.76
CA LEU A 133 -1.72 17.39 -3.26
C LEU A 133 -1.16 17.49 -4.68
N LEU A 134 -1.78 18.26 -5.56
CA LEU A 134 -1.26 18.49 -6.91
C LEU A 134 0.10 19.20 -6.88
N ALA A 135 0.26 20.19 -6.01
CA ALA A 135 1.55 20.85 -5.81
C ALA A 135 2.62 19.85 -5.31
N LYS A 136 2.27 19.01 -4.32
CA LYS A 136 3.16 17.95 -3.78
C LYS A 136 3.55 16.93 -4.84
N MET A 137 2.68 16.63 -5.80
CA MET A 137 2.91 15.66 -6.88
C MET A 137 3.55 16.29 -8.13
N ASP A 138 3.83 17.61 -8.13
CA ASP A 138 4.28 18.34 -9.31
C ASP A 138 3.33 18.17 -10.50
N LEU A 139 2.01 18.39 -10.24
CA LEU A 139 0.93 18.20 -11.20
C LEU A 139 -0.06 19.36 -11.23
N THR A 140 0.31 20.54 -10.69
CA THR A 140 -0.59 21.71 -10.60
C THR A 140 -1.19 22.08 -11.95
N GLU A 141 -0.36 22.14 -13.01
CA GLU A 141 -0.78 22.48 -14.37
C GLU A 141 -1.64 21.40 -15.04
N LYS A 142 -1.78 20.23 -14.41
CA LYS A 142 -2.54 19.09 -14.94
C LYS A 142 -3.89 18.88 -14.25
N ALA A 143 -4.30 19.81 -13.38
CA ALA A 143 -5.53 19.68 -12.58
C ALA A 143 -6.77 19.34 -13.42
N ASP A 144 -6.93 19.97 -14.57
CA ASP A 144 -8.09 19.81 -15.44
C ASP A 144 -7.85 18.85 -16.63
N ALA A 145 -6.65 18.23 -16.70
CA ALA A 145 -6.33 17.19 -17.67
C ALA A 145 -7.08 15.88 -17.35
N TYR A 146 -7.29 15.06 -18.38
CA TYR A 146 -7.85 13.71 -18.24
C TYR A 146 -6.74 12.65 -18.24
N PRO A 147 -6.96 11.46 -17.66
CA PRO A 147 -5.96 10.40 -17.60
C PRO A 147 -5.30 10.07 -18.94
N CYS A 148 -6.04 10.08 -20.05
CA CYS A 148 -5.50 9.82 -21.39
C CYS A 148 -4.47 10.86 -21.87
N ASN A 149 -4.42 12.04 -21.24
CA ASN A 149 -3.48 13.12 -21.56
C ASN A 149 -2.28 13.16 -20.60
N LEU A 150 -2.10 12.12 -19.79
CA LEU A 150 -1.03 12.00 -18.80
C LEU A 150 -0.08 10.85 -19.15
N SER A 151 1.22 11.05 -18.87
CA SER A 151 2.16 9.93 -18.89
C SER A 151 1.84 8.91 -17.78
N GLY A 152 2.32 7.68 -17.89
CA GLY A 152 2.12 6.65 -16.85
C GLY A 152 2.57 7.11 -15.47
N GLY A 153 3.74 7.75 -15.38
CA GLY A 153 4.24 8.30 -14.11
C GLY A 153 3.38 9.44 -13.55
N GLN A 154 2.77 10.27 -14.42
CA GLN A 154 1.80 11.27 -13.98
C GLN A 154 0.51 10.63 -13.48
N GLN A 155 0.00 9.62 -14.20
CA GLN A 155 -1.18 8.87 -13.76
C GLN A 155 -0.96 8.21 -12.40
N GLN A 156 0.21 7.63 -12.17
CA GLN A 156 0.54 7.03 -10.88
C GLN A 156 0.63 8.07 -9.77
N ARG A 157 1.23 9.22 -10.03
CA ARG A 157 1.25 10.32 -9.05
C ARG A 157 -0.15 10.85 -8.72
N VAL A 158 -1.08 10.88 -9.69
CA VAL A 158 -2.51 11.17 -9.42
C VAL A 158 -3.15 10.09 -8.56
N SER A 159 -2.84 8.80 -8.80
CA SER A 159 -3.33 7.69 -7.97
C SER A 159 -2.84 7.81 -6.52
N ILE A 160 -1.57 8.18 -6.31
CA ILE A 160 -1.00 8.46 -4.99
C ILE A 160 -1.71 9.66 -4.34
N ALA A 161 -1.89 10.78 -5.07
CA ALA A 161 -2.62 11.94 -4.56
C ALA A 161 -4.04 11.58 -4.11
N ARG A 162 -4.75 10.78 -4.91
CA ARG A 162 -6.10 10.29 -4.57
C ARG A 162 -6.10 9.46 -3.29
N ALA A 163 -5.11 8.58 -3.10
CA ALA A 163 -4.99 7.77 -1.89
C ALA A 163 -4.69 8.63 -0.65
N LEU A 164 -3.86 9.67 -0.80
CA LEU A 164 -3.53 10.61 0.27
C LEU A 164 -4.67 11.55 0.65
N ALA A 165 -5.56 11.86 -0.29
CA ALA A 165 -6.60 12.89 -0.10
C ALA A 165 -7.50 12.62 1.11
N THR A 166 -7.74 11.37 1.45
CA THR A 166 -8.56 10.96 2.60
C THR A 166 -7.83 11.05 3.94
N ASN A 167 -6.57 11.46 3.95
CA ASN A 167 -5.70 11.51 5.12
C ASN A 167 -5.63 10.16 5.86
N PRO A 168 -5.21 9.08 5.20
CA PRO A 168 -5.21 7.74 5.75
C PRO A 168 -4.14 7.57 6.85
N GLU A 169 -4.36 6.60 7.77
CA GLU A 169 -3.37 6.19 8.77
C GLU A 169 -2.27 5.31 8.16
N ILE A 170 -2.58 4.60 7.07
CA ILE A 170 -1.65 3.71 6.35
C ILE A 170 -1.94 3.73 4.85
N ILE A 171 -0.91 3.64 4.02
CA ILE A 171 -1.04 3.49 2.56
C ILE A 171 -0.44 2.17 2.12
N PHE A 172 -1.20 1.44 1.32
CA PHE A 172 -0.76 0.22 0.65
C PHE A 172 -0.39 0.51 -0.80
N PHE A 173 0.76 0.02 -1.24
CA PHE A 173 1.22 0.12 -2.62
C PHE A 173 1.36 -1.29 -3.20
N ASP A 174 0.58 -1.60 -4.24
CA ASP A 174 0.67 -2.87 -4.97
C ASP A 174 1.49 -2.66 -6.24
N GLU A 175 2.79 -2.91 -6.19
CA GLU A 175 3.75 -2.78 -7.29
C GLU A 175 3.64 -1.43 -8.04
N PRO A 176 3.83 -0.30 -7.37
CA PRO A 176 3.47 1.03 -7.90
C PRO A 176 4.27 1.47 -9.13
N THR A 177 5.30 0.72 -9.54
CA THR A 177 6.19 1.06 -10.65
C THR A 177 6.21 0.02 -11.77
N SER A 178 5.60 -1.15 -11.58
CA SER A 178 5.71 -2.28 -12.53
C SER A 178 5.07 -2.03 -13.91
N ALA A 179 4.14 -1.06 -14.00
CA ALA A 179 3.52 -0.63 -15.27
C ALA A 179 4.20 0.59 -15.91
N LEU A 180 5.42 0.96 -15.44
CA LEU A 180 6.12 2.17 -15.86
C LEU A 180 7.45 1.85 -16.53
N ASP A 181 7.84 2.70 -17.48
CA ASP A 181 9.19 2.72 -18.01
C ASP A 181 10.21 3.13 -16.94
N PRO A 182 11.49 2.70 -17.03
CA PRO A 182 12.53 3.00 -16.04
C PRO A 182 12.74 4.50 -15.75
N GLU A 183 12.55 5.35 -16.76
CA GLU A 183 12.66 6.81 -16.61
C GLU A 183 11.53 7.37 -15.74
N LEU A 184 10.29 6.89 -15.93
CA LEU A 184 9.12 7.33 -15.18
C LEU A 184 9.08 6.75 -13.77
N THR A 185 9.65 5.56 -13.58
CA THR A 185 9.79 4.88 -12.28
C THR A 185 10.46 5.78 -11.24
N LYS A 186 11.56 6.45 -11.59
CA LYS A 186 12.30 7.33 -10.66
C LYS A 186 11.42 8.43 -10.07
N GLY A 187 10.55 9.04 -10.87
CA GLY A 187 9.65 10.10 -10.41
C GLY A 187 8.66 9.61 -9.36
N VAL A 188 8.10 8.42 -9.54
CA VAL A 188 7.16 7.80 -8.59
C VAL A 188 7.87 7.37 -7.31
N LEU A 189 9.03 6.72 -7.43
CA LEU A 189 9.83 6.31 -6.27
C LEU A 189 10.27 7.50 -5.42
N ASN A 190 10.60 8.64 -6.03
CA ASN A 190 10.92 9.85 -5.29
C ASN A 190 9.74 10.38 -4.46
N VAL A 191 8.52 10.35 -5.02
CA VAL A 191 7.32 10.71 -4.26
C VAL A 191 7.16 9.80 -3.03
N ILE A 192 7.32 8.48 -3.19
CA ILE A 192 7.21 7.55 -2.07
C ILE A 192 8.33 7.77 -1.04
N LYS A 193 9.55 8.10 -1.47
CA LYS A 193 10.66 8.50 -0.56
C LYS A 193 10.31 9.73 0.28
N GLU A 194 9.72 10.75 -0.31
CA GLU A 194 9.29 11.95 0.43
C GLU A 194 8.19 11.61 1.45
N LEU A 195 7.22 10.74 1.10
CA LEU A 195 6.21 10.26 2.05
C LEU A 195 6.84 9.49 3.23
N ALA A 196 7.88 8.69 2.97
CA ALA A 196 8.62 7.99 4.03
C ALA A 196 9.32 8.97 4.98
N LYS A 197 9.94 10.04 4.45
CA LYS A 197 10.55 11.10 5.28
C LYS A 197 9.53 11.82 6.16
N GLU A 198 8.30 11.98 5.67
CA GLU A 198 7.18 12.56 6.43
C GLU A 198 6.57 11.59 7.44
N LYS A 199 7.17 10.40 7.62
CA LYS A 199 6.69 9.36 8.54
C LYS A 199 5.28 8.85 8.21
N MET A 200 4.93 8.81 6.91
CA MET A 200 3.73 8.11 6.46
C MET A 200 3.90 6.61 6.69
N THR A 201 2.91 5.98 7.34
CA THR A 201 2.90 4.51 7.49
C THR A 201 2.60 3.86 6.16
N MET A 202 3.44 2.93 5.70
CA MET A 202 3.29 2.34 4.36
C MET A 202 3.60 0.85 4.35
N VAL A 203 2.84 0.10 3.55
CA VAL A 203 3.18 -1.27 3.11
C VAL A 203 3.36 -1.25 1.60
N ILE A 204 4.52 -1.65 1.11
CA ILE A 204 4.90 -1.52 -0.30
C ILE A 204 5.27 -2.89 -0.85
N VAL A 205 4.43 -3.47 -1.70
CA VAL A 205 4.81 -4.63 -2.53
C VAL A 205 5.64 -4.10 -3.70
N THR A 206 6.88 -4.58 -3.86
CA THR A 206 7.78 -4.07 -4.90
C THR A 206 8.79 -5.11 -5.36
N HIS A 207 9.25 -4.94 -6.60
CA HIS A 207 10.39 -5.65 -7.20
C HIS A 207 11.66 -4.77 -7.27
N GLU A 208 11.59 -3.53 -6.80
CA GLU A 208 12.70 -2.57 -6.78
C GLU A 208 13.56 -2.77 -5.52
N MET A 209 14.51 -3.71 -5.56
CA MET A 209 15.28 -4.10 -4.37
C MET A 209 16.11 -2.96 -3.80
N SER A 210 16.75 -2.14 -4.65
CA SER A 210 17.50 -0.97 -4.20
C SER A 210 16.62 0.03 -3.47
N PHE A 211 15.41 0.27 -4.00
CA PHE A 211 14.44 1.15 -3.38
C PHE A 211 13.94 0.58 -2.04
N ALA A 212 13.59 -0.69 -1.99
CA ALA A 212 13.15 -1.35 -0.76
C ALA A 212 14.23 -1.25 0.34
N ARG A 213 15.51 -1.52 0.01
CA ARG A 213 16.64 -1.39 0.93
C ARG A 213 16.81 0.02 1.48
N ASP A 214 16.65 1.04 0.60
CA ASP A 214 17.01 2.44 0.93
C ASP A 214 15.85 3.20 1.60
N VAL A 215 14.61 2.71 1.49
CA VAL A 215 13.40 3.45 1.92
C VAL A 215 12.64 2.72 3.04
N ALA A 216 12.60 1.40 3.02
CA ALA A 216 11.90 0.66 4.04
C ALA A 216 12.70 0.58 5.35
N ASP A 217 11.98 0.67 6.46
CA ASP A 217 12.55 0.37 7.79
C ASP A 217 12.77 -1.14 7.92
N ARG A 218 11.84 -1.95 7.39
CA ARG A 218 11.83 -3.40 7.46
C ARG A 218 11.36 -4.01 6.14
N ILE A 219 11.95 -5.15 5.80
CA ILE A 219 11.53 -5.97 4.66
C ILE A 219 10.98 -7.30 5.15
N ILE A 220 9.91 -7.75 4.50
CA ILE A 220 9.31 -9.06 4.62
C ILE A 220 9.52 -9.80 3.29
N PHE A 221 10.22 -10.92 3.32
CA PHE A 221 10.36 -11.80 2.16
C PHE A 221 9.31 -12.90 2.22
N MET A 222 8.43 -12.93 1.22
CA MET A 222 7.36 -13.93 1.07
C MET A 222 7.65 -14.87 -0.10
N ASP A 223 7.48 -16.16 0.14
CA ASP A 223 7.51 -17.19 -0.89
C ASP A 223 6.55 -18.33 -0.56
N GLY A 224 5.87 -18.88 -1.57
CA GLY A 224 4.96 -20.02 -1.42
C GLY A 224 3.83 -19.82 -0.41
N GLY A 225 3.42 -18.57 -0.17
CA GLY A 225 2.32 -18.21 0.73
C GLY A 225 2.71 -18.06 2.19
N VAL A 226 4.01 -18.06 2.53
CA VAL A 226 4.52 -17.86 3.90
C VAL A 226 5.52 -16.72 3.95
N ILE A 227 5.71 -16.13 5.12
CA ILE A 227 6.85 -15.26 5.41
C ILE A 227 8.06 -16.16 5.69
N VAL A 228 9.06 -16.08 4.81
CA VAL A 228 10.29 -16.89 4.92
C VAL A 228 11.32 -16.18 5.80
N GLU A 229 11.41 -14.86 5.65
CA GLU A 229 12.35 -14.03 6.41
C GLU A 229 11.82 -12.62 6.55
N GLU A 230 12.07 -12.00 7.70
CA GLU A 230 11.83 -10.59 7.94
C GLU A 230 12.95 -9.97 8.76
N GLY A 231 13.21 -8.69 8.55
CA GLY A 231 14.24 -7.97 9.28
C GLY A 231 14.44 -6.55 8.80
N PRO A 232 15.38 -5.80 9.43
CA PRO A 232 15.77 -4.47 8.97
C PRO A 232 16.13 -4.49 7.48
N ALA A 233 15.64 -3.51 6.72
CA ALA A 233 15.71 -3.55 5.26
C ALA A 233 17.14 -3.70 4.73
N TYR A 234 18.07 -2.93 5.27
CA TYR A 234 19.48 -2.99 4.86
C TYR A 234 20.10 -4.37 5.14
N GLU A 235 19.88 -4.93 6.35
CA GLU A 235 20.44 -6.24 6.73
C GLU A 235 19.88 -7.37 5.86
N LEU A 236 18.56 -7.41 5.65
CA LEU A 236 17.92 -8.47 4.89
C LEU A 236 18.42 -8.49 3.44
N VAL A 237 18.65 -7.32 2.82
CA VAL A 237 19.14 -7.26 1.43
C VAL A 237 20.63 -7.57 1.34
N THR A 238 21.45 -7.12 2.30
CA THR A 238 22.92 -7.27 2.21
C THR A 238 23.45 -8.56 2.85
N ASN A 239 22.74 -9.09 3.86
CA ASN A 239 23.17 -10.28 4.61
C ASN A 239 21.97 -11.16 5.00
N PRO A 240 21.20 -11.67 4.01
CA PRO A 240 20.06 -12.54 4.27
C PRO A 240 20.50 -13.83 4.97
N LYS A 241 19.65 -14.31 5.91
CA LYS A 241 19.95 -15.49 6.73
C LYS A 241 19.42 -16.77 6.08
N GLN A 242 18.25 -16.70 5.46
CA GLN A 242 17.59 -17.86 4.86
C GLN A 242 18.15 -18.13 3.47
N GLU A 243 18.45 -19.40 3.17
CA GLU A 243 18.97 -19.81 1.85
C GLU A 243 18.01 -19.42 0.71
N ARG A 244 16.71 -19.48 0.94
CA ARG A 244 15.72 -19.11 -0.05
C ARG A 244 15.74 -17.59 -0.35
N THR A 245 15.96 -16.77 0.67
CA THR A 245 16.12 -15.31 0.53
C THR A 245 17.40 -14.99 -0.24
N LYS A 246 18.53 -15.67 0.09
CA LYS A 246 19.82 -15.52 -0.63
C LYS A 246 19.66 -15.85 -2.11
N ALA A 247 19.04 -16.99 -2.42
CA ALA A 247 18.81 -17.42 -3.80
C ALA A 247 17.94 -16.42 -4.58
N PHE A 248 16.93 -15.83 -3.94
CA PHE A 248 16.09 -14.82 -4.56
C PHE A 248 16.87 -13.53 -4.83
N LEU A 249 17.59 -13.01 -3.84
CA LEU A 249 18.32 -11.75 -3.94
C LEU A 249 19.55 -11.84 -4.86
N ALA A 250 20.13 -13.02 -5.07
CA ALA A 250 21.21 -13.23 -6.01
C ALA A 250 20.82 -12.95 -7.48
N GLY A 251 19.53 -12.86 -7.79
CA GLY A 251 19.02 -12.50 -9.11
C GLY A 251 18.85 -10.99 -9.34
N TYR A 252 19.17 -10.15 -8.34
CA TYR A 252 19.06 -8.69 -8.36
C TYR A 252 20.41 -8.04 -8.06
#